data_dca254e95b9e555fcb844c0f1b6e577e
#
_entry.id   dca254e95b9e555fcb844c0f1b6e577e
#
_cell.length_a   1.000
_cell.length_b   1.000
_cell.length_c   1.000
_cell.angle_alpha   90.00
_cell.angle_beta   90.00
_cell.angle_gamma   90.00
#
_symmetry.space_group_name_H-M   'P 1'
#
loop_
_entity.id
_entity.type
_entity.pdbx_description
1 polymer ?
#
loop_
_entity_poly.entity_id
_entity_poly.type
_entity_poly.pdbx_seq_one_letter_code
_entity_poly.pdbx_strand_id
1 'polypeptide(L)'
;MKIQVSRNGICGTDLHEYYDGPIFIPADGPHPITGRQKPLVMGHEFSGTVVEAGPGVTEVQVGDRVAVEPIYRCGKCRPCVSGNYNLCRDIGFHGLMADGAMAEYTVVPQSQVHRLPDSVPLEMGALVEPMSVAYHAAKLSGISDQRTALIYGAGPIGIGIWFALRGMGVTEIAVVEPSAGRRASIEALGAETLDPGAVDVPEVIAERTSGLGADAAFDAAGVAPEQLYRWCTPARPENCVPDCGE
;
A
#
# COMPACT_ATOMS: atom_id res chain seq x y z
N MET A 1 7.86 -6.81 -21.31
CA MET A 1 6.96 -5.97 -22.12
C MET A 1 7.32 -4.52 -21.94
N LYS A 2 7.07 -3.69 -22.94
CA LYS A 2 7.19 -2.24 -22.83
C LYS A 2 5.81 -1.65 -22.59
N ILE A 3 5.70 -0.83 -21.57
CA ILE A 3 4.46 -0.15 -21.18
C ILE A 3 4.65 1.35 -21.40
N GLN A 4 3.69 1.96 -22.09
CA GLN A 4 3.54 3.41 -22.10
C GLN A 4 2.80 3.80 -20.83
N VAL A 5 3.50 4.51 -19.95
CA VAL A 5 2.97 4.93 -18.65
C VAL A 5 1.91 6.01 -18.86
N SER A 6 0.76 5.83 -18.24
CA SER A 6 -0.33 6.80 -18.28
C SER A 6 -0.40 7.61 -17.00
N ARG A 7 -0.31 6.94 -15.87
CA ARG A 7 -0.33 7.53 -14.52
C ARG A 7 0.66 6.81 -13.62
N ASN A 8 1.32 7.57 -12.78
CA ASN A 8 2.18 7.07 -11.70
C ASN A 8 1.90 7.87 -10.44
N GLY A 9 1.66 7.18 -9.33
CA GLY A 9 1.58 7.77 -8.00
C GLY A 9 2.96 8.14 -7.46
N ILE A 10 2.98 9.01 -6.46
CA ILE A 10 4.18 9.34 -5.68
C ILE A 10 3.96 8.74 -4.29
N CYS A 11 4.70 7.69 -3.97
CA CYS A 11 4.68 7.04 -2.68
C CYS A 11 5.49 7.84 -1.64
N GLY A 12 5.17 7.66 -0.36
CA GLY A 12 6.03 8.13 0.73
C GLY A 12 7.46 7.59 0.63
N THR A 13 7.61 6.35 0.16
CA THR A 13 8.91 5.71 -0.09
C THR A 13 9.75 6.47 -1.12
N ASP A 14 9.14 6.98 -2.20
CA ASP A 14 9.86 7.81 -3.18
C ASP A 14 10.40 9.10 -2.55
N LEU A 15 9.61 9.70 -1.62
CA LEU A 15 10.04 10.90 -0.91
C LEU A 15 11.18 10.61 0.08
N HIS A 16 11.11 9.50 0.81
CA HIS A 16 12.20 9.07 1.69
C HIS A 16 13.48 8.78 0.92
N GLU A 17 13.40 8.08 -0.21
CA GLU A 17 14.57 7.89 -1.10
C GLU A 17 15.16 9.20 -1.58
N TYR A 18 14.30 10.17 -1.92
CA TYR A 18 14.74 11.46 -2.43
C TYR A 18 15.41 12.34 -1.37
N TYR A 19 14.87 12.37 -0.14
CA TYR A 19 15.36 13.27 0.91
C TYR A 19 16.47 12.65 1.76
N ASP A 20 16.35 11.36 2.07
CA ASP A 20 17.18 10.67 3.06
C ASP A 20 18.01 9.54 2.45
N GLY A 21 17.75 9.19 1.17
CA GLY A 21 18.34 8.03 0.51
C GLY A 21 19.82 8.13 0.18
N PRO A 22 20.40 7.02 -0.25
CA PRO A 22 19.71 5.78 -0.63
C PRO A 22 19.30 4.94 0.59
N ILE A 23 18.03 4.50 0.64
CA ILE A 23 17.49 3.58 1.65
C ILE A 23 17.30 2.18 1.03
N PHE A 24 16.48 2.09 -0.02
CA PHE A 24 16.19 0.86 -0.75
C PHE A 24 16.95 0.76 -2.08
N ILE A 25 17.27 1.92 -2.70
CA ILE A 25 18.00 1.96 -3.97
C ILE A 25 19.42 1.42 -3.76
N PRO A 26 19.84 0.35 -4.45
CA PRO A 26 21.16 -0.26 -4.26
C PRO A 26 22.29 0.73 -4.55
N ALA A 27 23.10 1.04 -3.52
CA ALA A 27 24.20 2.00 -3.61
C ALA A 27 25.56 1.32 -3.73
N ASP A 28 25.79 0.24 -3.00
CA ASP A 28 27.11 -0.39 -2.82
C ASP A 28 27.36 -1.57 -3.77
N GLY A 29 26.36 -1.92 -4.59
CA GLY A 29 26.45 -2.97 -5.60
C GLY A 29 25.11 -3.25 -6.24
N PRO A 30 25.08 -4.01 -7.35
CA PRO A 30 23.84 -4.29 -8.06
C PRO A 30 22.91 -5.22 -7.26
N HIS A 31 21.61 -4.97 -7.34
CA HIS A 31 20.60 -5.83 -6.74
C HIS A 31 20.66 -7.27 -7.30
N PRO A 32 20.60 -8.32 -6.46
CA PRO A 32 20.88 -9.70 -6.86
C PRO A 32 19.92 -10.27 -7.92
N ILE A 33 18.69 -9.76 -8.00
CA ILE A 33 17.71 -10.24 -9.00
C ILE A 33 17.69 -9.32 -10.23
N THR A 34 17.63 -8.01 -10.02
CA THR A 34 17.44 -7.07 -11.13
C THR A 34 18.74 -6.66 -11.80
N GLY A 35 19.88 -6.84 -11.12
CA GLY A 35 21.19 -6.40 -11.58
C GLY A 35 21.35 -4.88 -11.66
N ARG A 36 20.39 -4.12 -11.12
CA ARG A 36 20.39 -2.65 -11.14
C ARG A 36 21.00 -2.09 -9.87
N GLN A 37 21.54 -0.88 -10.00
CA GLN A 37 22.01 -0.04 -8.91
C GLN A 37 21.86 1.44 -9.34
N LYS A 38 22.02 2.36 -8.40
CA LYS A 38 21.92 3.80 -8.67
C LYS A 38 22.89 4.25 -9.80
N PRO A 39 22.51 5.26 -10.65
CA PRO A 39 21.22 5.94 -10.66
C PRO A 39 20.15 5.10 -11.35
N LEU A 40 18.87 5.27 -10.95
CA LEU A 40 17.73 4.64 -11.60
C LEU A 40 16.50 5.55 -11.59
N VAL A 41 15.52 5.21 -12.42
CA VAL A 41 14.22 5.91 -12.45
C VAL A 41 13.34 5.38 -11.34
N MET A 42 12.73 6.26 -10.55
CA MET A 42 11.77 5.87 -9.49
C MET A 42 10.36 5.67 -10.04
N GLY A 43 9.43 5.32 -9.14
CA GLY A 43 7.99 5.17 -9.40
C GLY A 43 7.55 3.73 -9.54
N HIS A 44 6.63 3.31 -8.66
CA HIS A 44 6.18 1.92 -8.54
C HIS A 44 4.65 1.78 -8.47
N GLU A 45 3.91 2.87 -8.37
CA GLU A 45 2.44 2.91 -8.31
C GLU A 45 1.89 3.36 -9.68
N PHE A 46 1.82 2.49 -10.67
CA PHE A 46 1.52 2.93 -12.01
C PHE A 46 0.60 2.04 -12.82
N SER A 47 0.03 2.64 -13.83
CA SER A 47 -0.76 2.01 -14.88
C SER A 47 -0.37 2.54 -16.25
N GLY A 48 -0.68 1.78 -17.27
CA GLY A 48 -0.38 2.17 -18.63
C GLY A 48 -0.96 1.23 -19.66
N THR A 49 -0.48 1.39 -20.89
CA THR A 49 -0.86 0.55 -22.03
C THR A 49 0.34 -0.22 -22.54
N VAL A 50 0.18 -1.51 -22.80
CA VAL A 50 1.20 -2.34 -23.42
C VAL A 50 1.42 -1.87 -24.86
N VAL A 51 2.64 -1.43 -25.20
CA VAL A 51 2.97 -0.94 -26.54
C VAL A 51 3.92 -1.91 -27.29
N GLU A 52 4.59 -2.81 -26.55
CA GLU A 52 5.45 -3.82 -27.15
C GLU A 52 5.46 -5.08 -26.28
N ALA A 53 5.27 -6.24 -26.89
CA ALA A 53 5.37 -7.54 -26.26
C ALA A 53 6.61 -8.26 -26.78
N GLY A 54 7.51 -8.66 -25.87
CA GLY A 54 8.71 -9.43 -26.22
C GLY A 54 8.38 -10.91 -26.51
N PRO A 55 9.37 -11.69 -26.95
CA PRO A 55 9.21 -13.13 -27.17
C PRO A 55 8.74 -13.84 -25.89
N GLY A 56 7.76 -14.75 -26.03
CA GLY A 56 7.23 -15.55 -24.92
C GLY A 56 6.18 -14.85 -24.05
N VAL A 57 5.79 -13.62 -24.37
CA VAL A 57 4.61 -12.98 -23.74
C VAL A 57 3.34 -13.58 -24.31
N THR A 58 2.50 -14.15 -23.45
CA THR A 58 1.28 -14.90 -23.85
C THR A 58 0.01 -14.45 -23.12
N GLU A 59 0.13 -13.75 -21.96
CA GLU A 59 -1.00 -13.41 -21.09
C GLU A 59 -1.60 -12.04 -21.40
N VAL A 60 -0.85 -11.19 -22.09
CA VAL A 60 -1.26 -9.84 -22.49
C VAL A 60 -0.80 -9.54 -23.91
N GLN A 61 -1.45 -8.57 -24.53
CA GLN A 61 -1.17 -8.14 -25.90
C GLN A 61 -0.98 -6.64 -25.99
N VAL A 62 -0.41 -6.18 -27.09
CA VAL A 62 -0.31 -4.74 -27.41
C VAL A 62 -1.72 -4.13 -27.44
N GLY A 63 -1.87 -3.00 -26.75
CA GLY A 63 -3.15 -2.31 -26.55
C GLY A 63 -3.83 -2.62 -25.23
N ASP A 64 -3.43 -3.67 -24.50
CA ASP A 64 -4.00 -3.96 -23.18
C ASP A 64 -3.66 -2.85 -22.18
N ARG A 65 -4.67 -2.44 -21.42
CA ARG A 65 -4.54 -1.53 -20.28
C ARG A 65 -4.20 -2.34 -19.04
N VAL A 66 -3.18 -1.90 -18.31
CA VAL A 66 -2.60 -2.72 -17.24
C VAL A 66 -2.26 -1.88 -16.01
N ALA A 67 -2.34 -2.51 -14.84
CA ALA A 67 -1.62 -2.15 -13.62
C ALA A 67 -0.43 -3.08 -13.46
N VAL A 68 0.58 -2.65 -12.69
CA VAL A 68 1.80 -3.41 -12.51
C VAL A 68 2.08 -3.64 -11.03
N GLU A 69 2.30 -4.90 -10.68
CA GLU A 69 2.83 -5.32 -9.39
C GLU A 69 4.35 -5.05 -9.39
N PRO A 70 4.89 -4.25 -8.46
CA PRO A 70 6.30 -3.85 -8.51
C PRO A 70 7.29 -4.93 -8.07
N ILE A 71 6.84 -6.10 -7.59
CA ILE A 71 7.67 -7.08 -6.89
C ILE A 71 8.50 -7.94 -7.83
N TYR A 72 9.83 -7.88 -7.67
CA TYR A 72 10.77 -8.87 -8.20
C TYR A 72 11.05 -9.93 -7.13
N ARG A 73 11.06 -11.19 -7.52
CA ARG A 73 11.22 -12.35 -6.62
C ARG A 73 12.19 -13.39 -7.19
N CYS A 74 12.91 -14.08 -6.31
CA CYS A 74 13.90 -15.09 -6.74
C CYS A 74 13.27 -16.42 -7.20
N GLY A 75 12.01 -16.69 -6.87
CA GLY A 75 11.27 -17.92 -7.23
C GLY A 75 11.71 -19.20 -6.51
N LYS A 76 12.81 -19.20 -5.73
CA LYS A 76 13.42 -20.40 -5.17
C LYS A 76 13.55 -20.42 -3.64
N CYS A 77 13.46 -19.31 -2.95
CA CYS A 77 13.49 -19.28 -1.48
C CYS A 77 12.19 -19.84 -0.89
N ARG A 78 12.20 -20.21 0.41
CA ARG A 78 11.04 -20.79 1.08
C ARG A 78 9.76 -19.94 0.92
N PRO A 79 9.76 -18.62 1.17
CA PRO A 79 8.58 -17.80 0.92
C PRO A 79 8.09 -17.88 -0.54
N CYS A 80 8.98 -17.80 -1.51
CA CYS A 80 8.57 -17.87 -2.91
C CYS A 80 7.89 -19.20 -3.27
N VAL A 81 8.45 -20.33 -2.84
CA VAL A 81 7.88 -21.66 -3.17
C VAL A 81 6.62 -21.97 -2.37
N SER A 82 6.37 -21.29 -1.24
CA SER A 82 5.13 -21.42 -0.47
C SER A 82 4.04 -20.42 -0.90
N GLY A 83 4.27 -19.62 -1.95
CA GLY A 83 3.31 -18.64 -2.45
C GLY A 83 3.37 -17.26 -1.77
N ASN A 84 4.16 -17.10 -0.72
CA ASN A 84 4.33 -15.82 0.00
C ASN A 84 5.53 -15.04 -0.56
N TYR A 85 5.55 -14.85 -1.88
CA TYR A 85 6.71 -14.28 -2.58
C TYR A 85 6.99 -12.81 -2.23
N ASN A 86 6.01 -12.09 -1.67
CA ASN A 86 6.18 -10.78 -1.07
C ASN A 86 7.15 -10.78 0.12
N LEU A 87 7.46 -11.95 0.69
CA LEU A 87 8.47 -12.17 1.74
C LEU A 87 9.76 -12.78 1.16
N CYS A 88 10.04 -12.58 -0.12
CA CYS A 88 11.27 -13.07 -0.75
C CYS A 88 12.49 -12.45 -0.07
N ARG A 89 13.52 -13.26 0.24
CA ARG A 89 14.76 -12.77 0.88
C ARG A 89 15.54 -11.77 0.03
N ASP A 90 15.44 -11.94 -1.29
CA ASP A 90 16.10 -11.09 -2.28
C ASP A 90 15.04 -10.22 -2.99
N ILE A 91 14.00 -9.78 -2.26
CA ILE A 91 12.92 -9.01 -2.85
C ILE A 91 13.44 -7.75 -3.51
N GLY A 92 12.90 -7.41 -4.68
CA GLY A 92 13.18 -6.16 -5.35
C GLY A 92 11.89 -5.46 -5.74
N PHE A 93 11.97 -4.15 -5.92
CA PHE A 93 10.85 -3.33 -6.33
C PHE A 93 11.16 -2.56 -7.60
N HIS A 94 10.20 -2.53 -8.50
CA HIS A 94 10.21 -1.63 -9.64
C HIS A 94 10.22 -0.19 -9.13
N GLY A 95 11.09 0.65 -9.66
CA GLY A 95 11.23 2.03 -9.20
C GLY A 95 12.11 2.25 -7.96
N LEU A 96 12.61 1.17 -7.32
CA LEU A 96 13.55 1.24 -6.19
C LEU A 96 14.79 0.37 -6.43
N MET A 97 14.62 -0.86 -6.92
CA MET A 97 15.73 -1.78 -7.24
C MET A 97 15.78 -2.13 -8.73
N ALA A 98 14.92 -1.51 -9.53
CA ALA A 98 14.91 -1.54 -10.99
C ALA A 98 14.38 -0.19 -11.49
N ASP A 99 14.60 0.14 -12.76
CA ASP A 99 14.04 1.34 -13.35
C ASP A 99 12.51 1.31 -13.31
N GLY A 100 11.92 2.39 -12.80
CA GLY A 100 10.49 2.53 -12.52
C GLY A 100 9.70 3.25 -13.62
N ALA A 101 8.58 3.84 -13.19
CA ALA A 101 7.57 4.40 -14.07
C ALA A 101 7.43 5.93 -14.01
N MET A 102 8.32 6.65 -13.33
CA MET A 102 8.43 8.12 -13.47
C MET A 102 9.13 8.47 -14.80
N ALA A 103 8.63 7.90 -15.90
CA ALA A 103 9.09 8.02 -17.27
C ALA A 103 7.94 7.82 -18.25
N GLU A 104 8.13 8.15 -19.53
CA GLU A 104 7.13 7.91 -20.57
C GLU A 104 6.90 6.41 -20.82
N TYR A 105 7.95 5.60 -20.67
CA TYR A 105 7.93 4.17 -20.90
C TYR A 105 8.71 3.44 -19.82
N THR A 106 8.25 2.23 -19.49
CA THR A 106 8.98 1.31 -18.65
C THR A 106 8.92 -0.11 -19.19
N VAL A 107 9.83 -0.98 -18.73
CA VAL A 107 9.90 -2.38 -19.15
C VAL A 107 9.72 -3.29 -17.96
N VAL A 108 8.74 -4.17 -18.01
CA VAL A 108 8.40 -5.11 -16.93
C VAL A 108 8.30 -6.56 -17.44
N PRO A 109 8.57 -7.56 -16.59
CA PRO A 109 8.26 -8.96 -16.92
C PRO A 109 6.75 -9.19 -16.93
N GLN A 110 6.29 -10.18 -17.67
CA GLN A 110 4.88 -10.55 -17.76
C GLN A 110 4.26 -10.88 -16.40
N SER A 111 5.04 -11.51 -15.53
CA SER A 111 4.57 -11.92 -14.19
C SER A 111 4.20 -10.78 -13.24
N GLN A 112 4.49 -9.54 -13.59
CA GLN A 112 4.16 -8.34 -12.83
C GLN A 112 2.94 -7.61 -13.40
N VAL A 113 2.38 -8.05 -14.51
CA VAL A 113 1.37 -7.28 -15.25
C VAL A 113 -0.01 -7.85 -15.02
N HIS A 114 -0.94 -6.99 -14.64
CA HIS A 114 -2.34 -7.32 -14.40
C HIS A 114 -3.21 -6.50 -15.37
N ARG A 115 -3.96 -7.20 -16.22
CA ARG A 115 -4.89 -6.55 -17.15
C ARG A 115 -6.03 -5.90 -16.40
N LEU A 116 -6.29 -4.63 -16.68
CA LEU A 116 -7.42 -3.90 -16.12
C LEU A 116 -8.71 -4.26 -16.86
N PRO A 117 -9.83 -4.45 -16.14
CA PRO A 117 -11.15 -4.51 -16.75
C PRO A 117 -11.46 -3.23 -17.55
N ASP A 118 -12.30 -3.34 -18.58
CA ASP A 118 -12.64 -2.19 -19.43
C ASP A 118 -13.34 -1.04 -18.66
N SER A 119 -14.00 -1.37 -17.55
CA SER A 119 -14.64 -0.40 -16.66
C SER A 119 -13.67 0.39 -15.76
N VAL A 120 -12.41 -0.05 -15.63
CA VAL A 120 -11.42 0.59 -14.76
C VAL A 120 -10.55 1.54 -15.58
N PRO A 121 -10.64 2.86 -15.40
CA PRO A 121 -9.77 3.81 -16.10
C PRO A 121 -8.32 3.72 -15.60
N LEU A 122 -7.37 4.18 -16.41
CA LEU A 122 -5.94 4.11 -16.09
C LEU A 122 -5.59 4.91 -14.81
N GLU A 123 -6.30 6.00 -14.53
CA GLU A 123 -6.15 6.75 -13.28
C GLU A 123 -6.39 5.87 -12.04
N MET A 124 -7.43 5.04 -12.10
CA MET A 124 -7.73 4.08 -11.03
C MET A 124 -6.78 2.88 -11.06
N GLY A 125 -6.27 2.54 -12.25
CA GLY A 125 -5.26 1.50 -12.40
C GLY A 125 -3.96 1.78 -11.65
N ALA A 126 -3.56 3.05 -11.54
CA ALA A 126 -2.38 3.45 -10.77
C ALA A 126 -2.57 3.28 -9.24
N LEU A 127 -3.82 3.25 -8.77
CA LEU A 127 -4.13 3.02 -7.36
C LEU A 127 -4.16 1.53 -6.97
N VAL A 128 -4.04 0.62 -7.92
CA VAL A 128 -4.11 -0.83 -7.63
C VAL A 128 -3.00 -1.26 -6.69
N GLU A 129 -1.80 -0.73 -6.87
CA GLU A 129 -0.65 -1.06 -6.02
C GLU A 129 -0.90 -0.60 -4.57
N PRO A 130 -1.08 0.68 -4.23
CA PRO A 130 -1.31 1.10 -2.84
C PRO A 130 -2.60 0.54 -2.24
N MET A 131 -3.64 0.32 -3.04
CA MET A 131 -4.85 -0.37 -2.58
C MET A 131 -4.61 -1.84 -2.23
N SER A 132 -3.66 -2.50 -2.89
CA SER A 132 -3.27 -3.87 -2.57
C SER A 132 -2.59 -3.95 -1.21
N VAL A 133 -1.74 -2.98 -0.86
CA VAL A 133 -1.13 -2.84 0.46
C VAL A 133 -2.22 -2.66 1.53
N ALA A 134 -3.11 -1.70 1.33
CA ALA A 134 -4.22 -1.42 2.25
C ALA A 134 -5.15 -2.62 2.44
N TYR A 135 -5.52 -3.31 1.35
CA TYR A 135 -6.34 -4.53 1.41
C TYR A 135 -5.64 -5.66 2.13
N HIS A 136 -4.33 -5.83 1.90
CA HIS A 136 -3.54 -6.85 2.59
C HIS A 136 -3.51 -6.60 4.09
N ALA A 137 -3.27 -5.37 4.54
CA ALA A 137 -3.34 -4.99 5.95
C ALA A 137 -4.72 -5.30 6.56
N ALA A 138 -5.81 -4.88 5.90
CA ALA A 138 -7.16 -5.18 6.34
C ALA A 138 -7.42 -6.69 6.45
N LYS A 139 -6.95 -7.48 5.48
CA LYS A 139 -7.08 -8.94 5.49
C LYS A 139 -6.26 -9.60 6.61
N LEU A 140 -5.05 -9.13 6.88
CA LEU A 140 -4.19 -9.67 7.94
C LEU A 140 -4.77 -9.45 9.34
N SER A 141 -5.53 -8.36 9.55
CA SER A 141 -6.18 -8.10 10.84
C SER A 141 -7.21 -9.15 11.24
N GLY A 142 -7.73 -9.93 10.29
CA GLY A 142 -8.79 -10.90 10.53
C GLY A 142 -10.13 -10.29 10.97
N ILE A 143 -10.29 -8.95 10.83
CA ILE A 143 -11.50 -8.25 11.25
C ILE A 143 -12.73 -8.71 10.43
N SER A 144 -13.88 -8.80 11.07
CA SER A 144 -15.16 -9.13 10.44
C SER A 144 -16.13 -7.95 10.48
N ASP A 145 -17.25 -8.07 9.79
CA ASP A 145 -18.26 -7.04 9.54
C ASP A 145 -18.88 -6.40 10.81
N GLN A 146 -18.95 -7.14 11.92
CA GLN A 146 -19.55 -6.66 13.18
C GLN A 146 -18.53 -6.15 14.19
N ARG A 147 -17.38 -5.68 13.73
CA ARG A 147 -16.26 -5.27 14.55
C ARG A 147 -15.91 -3.81 14.37
N THR A 148 -15.27 -3.24 15.39
CA THR A 148 -14.83 -1.85 15.40
C THR A 148 -13.38 -1.74 14.94
N ALA A 149 -13.14 -0.93 13.93
CA ALA A 149 -11.81 -0.62 13.42
C ALA A 149 -11.40 0.82 13.73
N LEU A 150 -10.12 1.01 14.03
CA LEU A 150 -9.51 2.31 14.24
C LEU A 150 -8.35 2.47 13.26
N ILE A 151 -8.34 3.58 12.50
CA ILE A 151 -7.30 3.88 11.53
C ILE A 151 -6.60 5.16 11.96
N TYR A 152 -5.29 5.12 12.14
CA TYR A 152 -4.46 6.28 12.42
C TYR A 152 -3.87 6.81 11.12
N GLY A 153 -4.27 8.05 10.76
CA GLY A 153 -3.86 8.72 9.54
C GLY A 153 -4.89 8.63 8.42
N ALA A 154 -5.19 9.78 7.81
CA ALA A 154 -6.01 9.93 6.61
C ALA A 154 -5.15 10.26 5.38
N GLY A 155 -3.96 9.67 5.29
CA GLY A 155 -3.13 9.64 4.09
C GLY A 155 -3.64 8.58 3.09
N PRO A 156 -2.94 8.39 1.96
CA PRO A 156 -3.35 7.45 0.91
C PRO A 156 -3.60 6.03 1.43
N ILE A 157 -2.72 5.52 2.29
CA ILE A 157 -2.86 4.18 2.88
C ILE A 157 -4.04 4.13 3.85
N GLY A 158 -4.22 5.12 4.74
CA GLY A 158 -5.37 5.14 5.66
C GLY A 158 -6.72 5.21 4.91
N ILE A 159 -6.80 6.01 3.86
CA ILE A 159 -7.97 6.05 2.96
C ILE A 159 -8.17 4.69 2.29
N GLY A 160 -7.09 4.06 1.82
CA GLY A 160 -7.13 2.73 1.21
C GLY A 160 -7.64 1.66 2.19
N ILE A 161 -7.16 1.67 3.44
CA ILE A 161 -7.62 0.75 4.50
C ILE A 161 -9.11 0.97 4.78
N TRP A 162 -9.56 2.22 4.87
CA TRP A 162 -10.96 2.54 5.05
C TRP A 162 -11.84 1.96 3.93
N PHE A 163 -11.44 2.11 2.65
CA PHE A 163 -12.16 1.49 1.53
C PHE A 163 -12.13 -0.03 1.59
N ALA A 164 -10.98 -0.63 1.93
CA ALA A 164 -10.84 -2.07 2.05
C ALA A 164 -11.78 -2.64 3.13
N LEU A 165 -11.80 -2.04 4.32
CA LEU A 165 -12.67 -2.43 5.42
C LEU A 165 -14.15 -2.27 5.05
N ARG A 166 -14.53 -1.15 4.42
CA ARG A 166 -15.89 -0.95 3.91
C ARG A 166 -16.28 -2.01 2.89
N GLY A 167 -15.37 -2.35 1.98
CA GLY A 167 -15.57 -3.43 1.00
C GLY A 167 -15.69 -4.82 1.64
N MET A 168 -15.11 -5.03 2.81
CA MET A 168 -15.25 -6.25 3.63
C MET A 168 -16.50 -6.24 4.50
N GLY A 169 -17.32 -5.18 4.49
CA GLY A 169 -18.57 -5.07 5.24
C GLY A 169 -18.41 -4.48 6.65
N VAL A 170 -17.22 -4.02 7.04
CA VAL A 170 -17.02 -3.35 8.33
C VAL A 170 -17.67 -1.97 8.27
N THR A 171 -18.56 -1.68 9.24
CA THR A 171 -19.32 -0.41 9.30
C THR A 171 -18.81 0.54 10.36
N GLU A 172 -18.31 0.01 11.47
CA GLU A 172 -17.82 0.78 12.62
C GLU A 172 -16.34 1.08 12.45
N ILE A 173 -16.03 2.18 11.72
CA ILE A 173 -14.66 2.59 11.39
C ILE A 173 -14.49 4.05 11.79
N ALA A 174 -13.55 4.32 12.70
CA ALA A 174 -13.12 5.66 13.05
C ALA A 174 -11.71 5.94 12.50
N VAL A 175 -11.51 7.13 11.93
CA VAL A 175 -10.20 7.57 11.40
C VAL A 175 -9.67 8.71 12.26
N VAL A 176 -8.50 8.51 12.84
CA VAL A 176 -7.81 9.51 13.67
C VAL A 176 -6.85 10.30 12.80
N GLU A 177 -7.05 11.60 12.69
CA GLU A 177 -6.22 12.45 11.85
C GLU A 177 -6.13 13.87 12.43
N PRO A 178 -4.94 14.41 12.74
CA PRO A 178 -4.80 15.76 13.28
C PRO A 178 -5.05 16.87 12.26
N SER A 179 -4.83 16.62 10.96
CA SER A 179 -5.01 17.63 9.91
C SER A 179 -6.47 17.83 9.56
N ALA A 180 -7.02 19.02 9.80
CA ALA A 180 -8.39 19.36 9.45
C ALA A 180 -8.69 19.18 7.95
N GLY A 181 -7.71 19.51 7.07
CA GLY A 181 -7.88 19.32 5.62
C GLY A 181 -7.98 17.86 5.21
N ARG A 182 -7.17 16.98 5.82
CA ARG A 182 -7.25 15.54 5.55
C ARG A 182 -8.52 14.93 6.12
N ARG A 183 -8.95 15.35 7.34
CA ARG A 183 -10.25 14.93 7.88
C ARG A 183 -11.38 15.28 6.93
N ALA A 184 -11.47 16.54 6.50
CA ALA A 184 -12.52 16.97 5.56
C ALA A 184 -12.51 16.15 4.24
N SER A 185 -11.34 15.77 3.76
CA SER A 185 -11.22 14.97 2.54
C SER A 185 -11.82 13.57 2.69
N ILE A 186 -11.55 12.88 3.79
CA ILE A 186 -12.08 11.51 4.00
C ILE A 186 -13.53 11.55 4.49
N GLU A 187 -13.96 12.58 5.23
CA GLU A 187 -15.37 12.81 5.60
C GLU A 187 -16.25 13.01 4.37
N ALA A 188 -15.75 13.68 3.34
CA ALA A 188 -16.44 13.80 2.06
C ALA A 188 -16.69 12.45 1.36
N LEU A 189 -15.94 11.41 1.72
CA LEU A 189 -16.14 10.04 1.26
C LEU A 189 -17.09 9.25 2.19
N GLY A 190 -17.53 9.85 3.30
CA GLY A 190 -18.45 9.25 4.27
C GLY A 190 -17.75 8.59 5.47
N ALA A 191 -16.47 8.86 5.71
CA ALA A 191 -15.78 8.36 6.90
C ALA A 191 -16.12 9.20 8.13
N GLU A 192 -16.11 8.56 9.29
CA GLU A 192 -16.10 9.22 10.58
C GLU A 192 -14.66 9.53 11.00
N THR A 193 -14.39 10.76 11.47
CA THR A 193 -13.05 11.15 11.88
C THR A 193 -13.00 11.63 13.32
N LEU A 194 -11.84 11.47 13.95
CA LEU A 194 -11.51 11.97 15.29
C LEU A 194 -10.28 12.89 15.20
N ASP A 195 -10.38 14.07 15.83
CA ASP A 195 -9.23 14.97 16.01
C ASP A 195 -8.54 14.61 17.33
N PRO A 196 -7.32 14.04 17.32
CA PRO A 196 -6.63 13.69 18.56
C PRO A 196 -6.20 14.92 19.41
N GLY A 197 -6.26 16.11 18.83
CA GLY A 197 -6.05 17.37 19.57
C GLY A 197 -7.31 17.89 20.27
N ALA A 198 -8.49 17.38 19.90
CA ALA A 198 -9.77 17.82 20.44
C ALA A 198 -10.43 16.79 21.37
N VAL A 199 -10.11 15.50 21.22
CA VAL A 199 -10.73 14.41 22.01
C VAL A 199 -9.67 13.44 22.53
N ASP A 200 -9.97 12.78 23.66
CA ASP A 200 -9.24 11.59 24.10
C ASP A 200 -9.72 10.38 23.30
N VAL A 201 -8.94 9.97 22.32
CA VAL A 201 -9.31 8.88 21.39
C VAL A 201 -9.61 7.56 22.14
N PRO A 202 -8.77 7.10 23.09
CA PRO A 202 -9.07 5.93 23.92
C PRO A 202 -10.42 6.01 24.63
N GLU A 203 -10.75 7.17 25.24
CA GLU A 203 -11.99 7.37 25.94
C GLU A 203 -13.20 7.26 25.00
N VAL A 204 -13.14 7.94 23.85
CA VAL A 204 -14.18 7.89 22.80
C VAL A 204 -14.40 6.43 22.32
N ILE A 205 -13.33 5.70 22.09
CA ILE A 205 -13.46 4.30 21.62
C ILE A 205 -13.95 3.40 22.74
N ALA A 206 -13.53 3.58 23.98
CA ALA A 206 -14.04 2.84 25.14
C ALA A 206 -15.54 3.06 25.34
N GLU A 207 -16.04 4.29 25.24
CA GLU A 207 -17.46 4.61 25.32
C GLU A 207 -18.26 3.89 24.24
N ARG A 208 -17.81 3.90 23.00
CA ARG A 208 -18.48 3.28 21.84
C ARG A 208 -18.52 1.76 21.92
N THR A 209 -17.52 1.17 22.55
CA THR A 209 -17.36 -0.28 22.63
C THR A 209 -17.68 -0.87 23.99
N SER A 210 -18.35 -0.11 24.88
CA SER A 210 -18.64 -0.50 26.26
C SER A 210 -17.39 -0.97 27.03
N GLY A 211 -16.27 -0.28 26.83
CA GLY A 211 -14.99 -0.55 27.47
C GLY A 211 -14.14 -1.64 26.82
N LEU A 212 -14.61 -2.25 25.72
CA LEU A 212 -13.89 -3.36 25.06
C LEU A 212 -12.74 -2.88 24.15
N GLY A 213 -12.76 -1.61 23.71
CA GLY A 213 -11.80 -1.08 22.75
C GLY A 213 -12.06 -1.51 21.30
N ALA A 214 -11.24 -1.03 20.38
CA ALA A 214 -11.31 -1.43 18.98
C ALA A 214 -10.84 -2.88 18.78
N ASP A 215 -11.51 -3.59 17.89
CA ASP A 215 -11.14 -4.98 17.54
C ASP A 215 -9.91 -5.04 16.64
N ALA A 216 -9.66 -4.00 15.85
CA ALA A 216 -8.44 -3.83 15.09
C ALA A 216 -8.03 -2.36 15.04
N ALA A 217 -6.72 -2.09 15.09
CA ALA A 217 -6.15 -0.77 14.89
C ALA A 217 -5.06 -0.83 13.81
N PHE A 218 -5.09 0.17 12.92
CA PHE A 218 -4.18 0.27 11.79
C PHE A 218 -3.36 1.55 11.92
N ASP A 219 -2.05 1.42 11.87
CA ASP A 219 -1.16 2.58 11.71
C ASP A 219 -0.95 2.85 10.21
N ALA A 220 -1.38 4.01 9.78
CA ALA A 220 -1.16 4.54 8.44
C ALA A 220 -0.60 5.98 8.51
N ALA A 221 -0.06 6.35 9.68
CA ALA A 221 0.52 7.67 9.96
C ALA A 221 2.02 7.61 10.19
N GLY A 222 2.60 6.41 10.42
CA GLY A 222 3.99 6.24 10.80
C GLY A 222 4.29 6.85 12.17
N VAL A 223 3.34 6.75 13.12
CA VAL A 223 3.53 7.24 14.48
C VAL A 223 4.37 6.26 15.29
N ALA A 224 5.12 6.79 16.28
CA ALA A 224 5.93 5.93 17.13
C ALA A 224 5.08 4.84 17.82
N PRO A 225 5.54 3.57 17.88
CA PRO A 225 4.80 2.45 18.46
C PRO A 225 4.23 2.73 19.86
N GLU A 226 4.94 3.50 20.68
CA GLU A 226 4.51 3.89 22.02
C GLU A 226 3.23 4.75 22.02
N GLN A 227 3.00 5.53 20.98
CA GLN A 227 1.76 6.31 20.81
C GLN A 227 0.63 5.37 20.35
N LEU A 228 0.93 4.43 19.46
CA LEU A 228 -0.03 3.44 18.99
C LEU A 228 -0.55 2.56 20.14
N TYR A 229 0.36 2.05 20.98
CA TYR A 229 0.00 1.21 22.14
C TYR A 229 -0.82 1.96 23.20
N ARG A 230 -0.65 3.28 23.34
CA ARG A 230 -1.52 4.08 24.20
C ARG A 230 -2.95 4.14 23.74
N TRP A 231 -3.18 3.92 22.45
CA TRP A 231 -4.47 4.08 21.80
C TRP A 231 -5.14 2.72 21.44
N CYS A 232 -4.36 1.66 21.36
CA CYS A 232 -4.88 0.32 21.44
C CYS A 232 -5.20 0.05 22.91
N THR A 233 -6.46 -0.14 23.26
CA THR A 233 -6.81 -0.42 24.67
C THR A 233 -6.08 -1.65 25.18
N PRO A 234 -5.76 -1.70 26.50
CA PRO A 234 -5.01 -2.81 27.11
C PRO A 234 -5.68 -4.19 26.96
N ALA A 235 -6.93 -4.21 26.51
CA ALA A 235 -7.71 -5.44 26.42
C ALA A 235 -7.30 -6.38 25.26
N ARG A 236 -6.64 -5.89 24.20
CA ARG A 236 -6.27 -6.72 23.02
C ARG A 236 -5.02 -6.20 22.29
N PRO A 237 -3.83 -6.23 22.93
CA PRO A 237 -2.60 -5.78 22.26
C PRO A 237 -2.23 -6.62 21.03
N GLU A 238 -2.74 -7.85 20.91
CA GLU A 238 -2.53 -8.75 19.78
C GLU A 238 -3.24 -8.31 18.48
N ASN A 239 -4.16 -7.35 18.56
CA ASN A 239 -4.97 -6.87 17.42
C ASN A 239 -4.40 -5.55 16.80
N CYS A 240 -3.25 -5.09 17.24
CA CYS A 240 -2.57 -3.97 16.60
C CYS A 240 -1.83 -4.47 15.35
N VAL A 241 -2.20 -3.94 14.19
CA VAL A 241 -1.47 -4.17 12.93
C VAL A 241 -0.47 -3.01 12.78
N PRO A 242 0.84 -3.25 13.00
CA PRO A 242 1.85 -2.21 12.81
C PRO A 242 1.95 -1.81 11.36
N ASP A 243 2.52 -0.63 11.12
CA ASP A 243 2.76 -0.09 9.78
C ASP A 243 3.41 -1.15 8.88
N CYS A 244 2.80 -1.38 7.72
CA CYS A 244 3.32 -2.30 6.71
C CYS A 244 4.46 -1.66 5.87
N GLY A 245 5.03 -0.56 6.34
CA GLY A 245 6.01 0.28 5.65
C GLY A 245 7.48 0.10 6.08
N GLU A 246 7.83 -0.87 6.94
CA GLU A 246 9.23 -1.24 7.23
C GLU A 246 9.63 -2.60 6.64
#